data_dbe831519a1488daeb9075eeed061e0f
#
_entry.id   dbe831519a1488daeb9075eeed061e0f
#
_cell.length_a   1.000
_cell.length_b   1.000
_cell.length_c   1.000
_cell.angle_alpha   90.00
_cell.angle_beta   90.00
_cell.angle_gamma   90.00
#
_symmetry.space_group_name_H-M   'P 1'
#
loop_
_entity.id
_entity.type
_entity.pdbx_description
1 polymer ?
#
loop_
_entity_poly.entity_id
_entity_poly.type
_entity_poly.pdbx_seq_one_letter_code
_entity_poly.pdbx_strand_id
1 'polypeptide(L)'
;RQMCIRDRVQFESGYPYLMFEDTVNRAHNNEGKVILSNLCSEIAQRSTPSVIEDDLTYSEVGQDIQCNLGSLNVANVMASGDIQTTVQTAVRALTAVADLSDITSAPTVRRGNETSRAIGLGQMNLHGYFAEQWIEYGSPESVKFTDAYFRAVTFYAIEESMRIAKETGSPYADF
;
A
#
# COMPACT_ATOMS: atom_id res chain seq x y z
N ARG A 1 -30.55 4.96 15.76
CA ARG A 1 -30.22 6.34 16.20
C ARG A 1 -28.72 6.63 16.13
N GLN A 2 -27.85 5.71 16.56
CA GLN A 2 -26.37 5.88 16.43
C GLN A 2 -25.90 5.88 14.96
N MET A 3 -26.45 5.04 14.11
CA MET A 3 -26.10 5.01 12.68
C MET A 3 -26.39 6.34 12.00
N CYS A 4 -27.55 6.96 12.26
CA CYS A 4 -27.91 8.27 11.68
C CYS A 4 -26.96 9.39 12.13
N ILE A 5 -26.46 9.36 13.36
CA ILE A 5 -25.49 10.34 13.85
C ILE A 5 -24.16 10.17 13.14
N ARG A 6 -23.65 8.94 13.03
CA ARG A 6 -22.42 8.61 12.33
C ARG A 6 -22.47 9.03 10.86
N ASP A 7 -23.56 8.68 10.16
CA ASP A 7 -23.73 8.96 8.74
C ASP A 7 -23.80 10.47 8.49
N ARG A 8 -24.48 11.19 9.38
CA ARG A 8 -24.55 12.67 9.32
C ARG A 8 -23.19 13.30 9.55
N VAL A 9 -22.45 12.90 10.58
CA VAL A 9 -21.11 13.44 10.89
C VAL A 9 -20.15 13.14 9.75
N GLN A 10 -20.19 11.93 9.19
CA GLN A 10 -19.36 11.56 8.05
C GLN A 10 -19.69 12.41 6.81
N PHE A 11 -20.95 12.66 6.54
CA PHE A 11 -21.36 13.50 5.41
C PHE A 11 -20.95 14.97 5.59
N GLU A 12 -21.08 15.52 6.81
CA GLU A 12 -20.76 16.91 7.11
C GLU A 12 -19.24 17.18 7.20
N SER A 13 -18.44 16.23 7.69
CA SER A 13 -17.01 16.41 8.00
C SER A 13 -16.05 15.52 7.22
N GLY A 14 -16.54 14.47 6.54
CA GLY A 14 -15.73 13.42 5.95
C GLY A 14 -15.23 12.37 6.94
N TYR A 15 -15.52 12.49 8.22
CA TYR A 15 -15.11 11.58 9.29
C TYR A 15 -16.32 10.99 10.04
N PRO A 16 -16.20 9.77 10.61
CA PRO A 16 -15.10 8.81 10.45
C PRO A 16 -15.02 8.24 9.04
N TYR A 17 -13.86 7.76 8.63
CA TYR A 17 -13.74 6.94 7.44
C TYR A 17 -14.48 5.62 7.63
N LEU A 18 -15.17 5.15 6.59
CA LEU A 18 -15.94 3.93 6.62
C LEU A 18 -15.30 2.89 5.72
N MET A 19 -15.02 1.72 6.29
CA MET A 19 -14.51 0.56 5.57
C MET A 19 -15.55 -0.55 5.60
N PHE A 20 -15.89 -1.09 4.43
CA PHE A 20 -16.80 -2.23 4.31
C PHE A 20 -16.01 -3.52 4.47
N GLU A 21 -15.98 -4.05 5.69
CA GLU A 21 -15.17 -5.18 6.10
C GLU A 21 -15.36 -6.42 5.21
N ASP A 22 -16.59 -6.78 4.88
CA ASP A 22 -16.88 -7.93 4.04
C ASP A 22 -16.42 -7.73 2.59
N THR A 23 -16.49 -6.50 2.07
CA THR A 23 -16.00 -6.16 0.73
C THR A 23 -14.48 -6.24 0.66
N VAL A 24 -13.78 -5.65 1.64
CA VAL A 24 -12.32 -5.70 1.72
C VAL A 24 -11.83 -7.14 1.83
N ASN A 25 -12.46 -7.93 2.72
CA ASN A 25 -12.04 -9.32 2.95
C ASN A 25 -12.39 -10.29 1.80
N ARG A 26 -13.26 -9.87 0.86
CA ARG A 26 -13.46 -10.60 -0.40
C ARG A 26 -12.46 -10.21 -1.49
N ALA A 27 -11.86 -9.04 -1.39
CA ALA A 27 -11.04 -8.46 -2.45
C ALA A 27 -9.53 -8.73 -2.30
N HIS A 28 -9.03 -8.99 -1.08
CA HIS A 28 -7.61 -9.26 -0.87
C HIS A 28 -7.29 -10.76 -0.95
N ASN A 29 -6.03 -11.06 -1.28
CA ASN A 29 -5.52 -12.43 -1.43
C ASN A 29 -4.57 -12.84 -0.28
N ASN A 30 -4.40 -11.99 0.73
CA ASN A 30 -3.52 -12.27 1.85
C ASN A 30 -4.18 -13.27 2.81
N GLU A 31 -3.39 -14.08 3.50
CA GLU A 31 -3.89 -14.91 4.59
C GLU A 31 -4.38 -14.03 5.75
N GLY A 32 -5.46 -14.47 6.42
CA GLY A 32 -6.03 -13.79 7.57
C GLY A 32 -7.10 -12.76 7.22
N LYS A 33 -7.47 -11.94 8.20
CA LYS A 33 -8.58 -11.00 8.09
C LYS A 33 -8.10 -9.56 8.26
N VAL A 34 -8.59 -8.68 7.38
CA VAL A 34 -8.45 -7.23 7.51
C VAL A 34 -9.54 -6.74 8.45
N ILE A 35 -9.17 -6.20 9.61
CA ILE A 35 -10.10 -5.65 10.62
C ILE A 35 -9.93 -4.15 10.86
N LEU A 36 -8.77 -3.60 10.47
CA LEU A 36 -8.41 -2.20 10.56
C LEU A 36 -7.72 -1.75 9.29
N SER A 37 -7.64 -0.44 9.10
CA SER A 37 -6.83 0.20 8.08
C SER A 37 -5.99 1.32 8.71
N ASN A 38 -5.07 1.90 7.96
CA ASN A 38 -4.29 3.06 8.38
C ASN A 38 -5.14 4.34 8.41
N LEU A 39 -4.52 5.47 8.78
CA LEU A 39 -5.20 6.76 8.91
C LEU A 39 -5.97 7.17 7.65
N CYS A 40 -5.38 7.01 6.47
CA CYS A 40 -6.01 7.38 5.19
C CYS A 40 -6.87 6.27 4.57
N SER A 41 -6.93 5.08 5.19
CA SER A 41 -7.75 3.92 4.79
C SER A 41 -7.40 3.29 3.43
N GLU A 42 -6.19 3.52 2.92
CA GLU A 42 -5.70 2.93 1.66
C GLU A 42 -5.04 1.56 1.83
N ILE A 43 -4.72 1.14 3.08
CA ILE A 43 -4.01 -0.10 3.33
C ILE A 43 -4.97 -1.20 3.77
N ALA A 44 -4.96 -2.32 3.05
CA ALA A 44 -5.72 -3.52 3.38
C ALA A 44 -4.75 -4.66 3.72
N GLN A 45 -4.37 -4.76 4.99
CA GLN A 45 -3.46 -5.78 5.52
C GLN A 45 -4.11 -6.53 6.66
N ARG A 46 -3.65 -7.76 6.90
CA ARG A 46 -3.94 -8.48 8.13
C ARG A 46 -3.43 -7.67 9.33
N SER A 47 -4.21 -7.62 10.37
CA SER A 47 -3.82 -7.11 11.67
C SER A 47 -4.28 -8.05 12.78
N THR A 48 -3.53 -8.10 13.89
CA THR A 48 -3.88 -8.90 15.04
C THR A 48 -3.82 -8.04 16.30
N PRO A 49 -4.79 -8.19 17.23
CA PRO A 49 -4.79 -7.43 18.46
C PRO A 49 -3.59 -7.82 19.36
N SER A 50 -3.14 -6.87 20.16
CA SER A 50 -2.21 -7.13 21.25
C SER A 50 -2.97 -7.51 22.52
N VAL A 51 -2.30 -8.24 23.41
CA VAL A 51 -2.75 -8.38 24.80
C VAL A 51 -1.86 -7.51 25.68
N ILE A 52 -2.50 -6.60 26.41
CA ILE A 52 -1.83 -5.62 27.27
C ILE A 52 -2.25 -5.90 28.70
N GLU A 53 -1.27 -6.01 29.60
CA GLU A 53 -1.46 -6.23 31.02
C GLU A 53 -1.85 -4.93 31.75
N ASP A 54 -2.28 -5.04 33.00
CA ASP A 54 -2.71 -3.89 33.80
C ASP A 54 -1.60 -2.86 34.04
N ASP A 55 -0.34 -3.28 33.98
CA ASP A 55 0.84 -2.40 34.07
C ASP A 55 1.27 -1.77 32.74
N LEU A 56 0.45 -1.92 31.70
CA LEU A 56 0.66 -1.45 30.34
C LEU A 56 1.81 -2.13 29.59
N THR A 57 2.30 -3.25 30.07
CA THR A 57 3.23 -4.10 29.32
C THR A 57 2.49 -5.01 28.34
N TYR A 58 3.18 -5.43 27.27
CA TYR A 58 2.63 -6.40 26.33
C TYR A 58 2.91 -7.82 26.83
N SER A 59 1.87 -8.61 27.11
CA SER A 59 2.00 -10.07 27.22
C SER A 59 1.99 -10.74 25.86
N GLU A 60 1.29 -10.13 24.89
CA GLU A 60 1.35 -10.53 23.49
C GLU A 60 1.41 -9.30 22.59
N VAL A 61 2.43 -9.22 21.73
CA VAL A 61 2.55 -8.15 20.74
C VAL A 61 1.75 -8.54 19.50
N GLY A 62 0.72 -7.77 19.18
CA GLY A 62 -0.06 -7.92 17.96
C GLY A 62 0.67 -7.38 16.74
N GLN A 63 0.02 -7.48 15.59
CA GLN A 63 0.52 -6.98 14.32
C GLN A 63 -0.30 -5.78 13.87
N ASP A 64 0.33 -4.60 13.84
CA ASP A 64 -0.26 -3.40 13.28
C ASP A 64 0.03 -3.26 11.79
N ILE A 65 -0.79 -2.41 11.15
CA ILE A 65 -0.68 -2.07 9.74
C ILE A 65 0.51 -1.15 9.54
N GLN A 66 1.32 -1.43 8.53
CA GLN A 66 2.39 -0.56 8.09
C GLN A 66 2.49 -0.58 6.56
N CYS A 67 3.00 0.49 5.97
CA CYS A 67 3.32 0.54 4.56
C CYS A 67 4.42 1.57 4.31
N ASN A 68 5.50 1.17 3.65
CA ASN A 68 6.54 2.07 3.17
C ASN A 68 6.11 2.63 1.81
N LEU A 69 5.94 3.95 1.74
CA LEU A 69 5.37 4.62 0.57
C LEU A 69 6.42 5.31 -0.27
N GLY A 70 6.25 5.23 -1.58
CA GLY A 70 6.99 6.01 -2.56
C GLY A 70 6.12 6.29 -3.78
N SER A 71 6.49 7.28 -4.59
CA SER A 71 5.73 7.63 -5.80
C SER A 71 6.67 7.90 -6.96
N LEU A 72 6.30 7.40 -8.14
CA LEU A 72 6.97 7.66 -9.41
C LEU A 72 6.28 8.82 -10.14
N ASN A 73 7.06 9.72 -10.72
CA ASN A 73 6.53 10.76 -11.60
C ASN A 73 6.39 10.20 -13.02
N VAL A 74 5.14 10.09 -13.49
CA VAL A 74 4.80 9.45 -14.78
C VAL A 74 5.56 10.10 -15.94
N ALA A 75 5.61 11.45 -16.00
CA ALA A 75 6.33 12.14 -17.06
C ALA A 75 7.82 11.79 -17.08
N ASN A 76 8.47 11.74 -15.91
CA ASN A 76 9.88 11.37 -15.80
C ASN A 76 10.13 9.90 -16.15
N VAL A 77 9.23 9.00 -15.74
CA VAL A 77 9.31 7.58 -16.11
C VAL A 77 9.23 7.41 -17.62
N MET A 78 8.27 8.08 -18.25
CA MET A 78 8.13 8.03 -19.72
C MET A 78 9.32 8.65 -20.43
N ALA A 79 9.85 9.76 -19.92
CA ALA A 79 11.05 10.40 -20.47
C ALA A 79 12.31 9.54 -20.35
N SER A 80 12.41 8.68 -19.32
CA SER A 80 13.54 7.75 -19.16
C SER A 80 13.58 6.66 -20.24
N GLY A 81 12.44 6.32 -20.84
CA GLY A 81 12.29 5.23 -21.79
C GLY A 81 12.43 3.82 -21.20
N ASP A 82 12.59 3.71 -19.87
CA ASP A 82 12.79 2.43 -19.19
C ASP A 82 11.92 2.31 -17.93
N ILE A 83 10.67 1.94 -18.16
CA ILE A 83 9.67 1.69 -17.09
C ILE A 83 10.13 0.51 -16.23
N GLN A 84 10.68 -0.54 -16.83
CA GLN A 84 11.06 -1.75 -16.14
C GLN A 84 12.11 -1.47 -15.05
N THR A 85 13.27 -0.95 -15.42
CA THR A 85 14.34 -0.66 -14.45
C THR A 85 13.89 0.34 -13.40
N THR A 86 13.10 1.36 -13.77
CA THR A 86 12.60 2.36 -12.85
C THR A 86 11.70 1.73 -11.77
N VAL A 87 10.74 0.90 -12.17
CA VAL A 87 9.82 0.23 -11.24
C VAL A 87 10.57 -0.78 -10.35
N GLN A 88 11.42 -1.59 -10.93
CA GLN A 88 12.21 -2.59 -10.18
C GLN A 88 13.12 -1.92 -9.15
N THR A 89 13.77 -0.82 -9.51
CA THR A 89 14.60 -0.04 -8.58
C THR A 89 13.75 0.55 -7.44
N ALA A 90 12.57 1.07 -7.74
CA ALA A 90 11.67 1.62 -6.74
C ALA A 90 11.17 0.55 -5.74
N VAL A 91 10.84 -0.65 -6.22
CA VAL A 91 10.45 -1.78 -5.37
C VAL A 91 11.60 -2.17 -4.45
N ARG A 92 12.84 -2.30 -4.96
CA ARG A 92 14.02 -2.58 -4.14
C ARG A 92 14.31 -1.49 -3.12
N ALA A 93 14.16 -0.22 -3.49
CA ALA A 93 14.37 0.90 -2.58
C ALA A 93 13.37 0.87 -1.42
N LEU A 94 12.09 0.65 -1.71
CA LEU A 94 11.06 0.54 -0.67
C LEU A 94 11.23 -0.70 0.21
N THR A 95 11.66 -1.82 -0.36
CA THR A 95 12.01 -3.03 0.39
C THR A 95 13.21 -2.76 1.31
N ALA A 96 14.24 -2.06 0.83
CA ALA A 96 15.38 -1.68 1.65
C ALA A 96 14.98 -0.74 2.81
N VAL A 97 14.02 0.16 2.61
CA VAL A 97 13.46 0.98 3.69
C VAL A 97 12.81 0.09 4.75
N ALA A 98 12.02 -0.92 4.35
CA ALA A 98 11.42 -1.86 5.29
C ALA A 98 12.48 -2.63 6.08
N ASP A 99 13.53 -3.11 5.41
CA ASP A 99 14.60 -3.91 6.03
C ASP A 99 15.51 -3.11 6.96
N LEU A 100 15.75 -1.84 6.65
CA LEU A 100 16.66 -0.97 7.41
C LEU A 100 15.95 -0.14 8.48
N SER A 101 14.62 -0.16 8.53
CA SER A 101 13.85 0.59 9.52
C SER A 101 13.97 -0.03 10.91
N ASP A 102 14.50 0.73 11.86
CA ASP A 102 14.51 0.36 13.28
C ASP A 102 13.29 0.94 14.00
N ILE A 103 12.31 0.09 14.30
CA ILE A 103 11.02 0.47 14.90
C ILE A 103 10.92 -0.10 16.33
N THR A 104 11.92 0.19 17.16
CA THR A 104 11.98 -0.32 18.54
C THR A 104 10.95 0.32 19.47
N SER A 105 10.54 1.57 19.22
CA SER A 105 9.57 2.30 20.02
C SER A 105 8.11 1.91 19.81
N ALA A 106 7.82 1.14 18.74
CA ALA A 106 6.46 0.71 18.39
C ALA A 106 6.46 -0.79 18.01
N PRO A 107 6.45 -1.70 19.00
CA PRO A 107 6.65 -3.13 18.77
C PRO A 107 5.58 -3.77 17.85
N THR A 108 4.35 -3.29 17.88
CA THR A 108 3.26 -3.79 17.00
C THR A 108 3.48 -3.40 15.54
N VAL A 109 3.94 -2.18 15.29
CA VAL A 109 4.31 -1.69 13.95
C VAL A 109 5.56 -2.41 13.44
N ARG A 110 6.56 -2.61 14.33
CA ARG A 110 7.74 -3.42 14.02
C ARG A 110 7.34 -4.80 13.56
N ARG A 111 6.47 -5.49 14.29
CA ARG A 111 5.99 -6.82 13.91
C ARG A 111 5.28 -6.80 12.56
N GLY A 112 4.44 -5.80 12.29
CA GLY A 112 3.80 -5.61 10.99
C GLY A 112 4.80 -5.42 9.85
N ASN A 113 5.87 -4.63 10.08
CA ASN A 113 6.93 -4.43 9.11
C ASN A 113 7.72 -5.71 8.81
N GLU A 114 8.04 -6.49 9.84
CA GLU A 114 8.80 -7.73 9.72
C GLU A 114 8.00 -8.86 9.05
N THR A 115 6.69 -8.93 9.30
CA THR A 115 5.84 -10.01 8.79
C THR A 115 5.26 -9.72 7.41
N SER A 116 4.69 -8.54 7.19
CA SER A 116 4.03 -8.22 5.92
C SER A 116 4.96 -7.58 4.89
N ARG A 117 6.00 -6.84 5.33
CA ARG A 117 6.97 -6.14 4.47
C ARG A 117 6.31 -5.31 3.35
N ALA A 118 5.14 -4.76 3.67
CA ALA A 118 4.30 -4.10 2.69
C ALA A 118 4.90 -2.79 2.18
N ILE A 119 4.76 -2.57 0.88
CA ILE A 119 5.17 -1.35 0.19
C ILE A 119 4.00 -0.77 -0.60
N GLY A 120 3.97 0.55 -0.73
CA GLY A 120 3.03 1.27 -1.58
C GLY A 120 3.77 2.08 -2.63
N LEU A 121 3.69 1.67 -3.90
CA LEU A 121 4.30 2.36 -5.03
C LEU A 121 3.25 3.15 -5.79
N GLY A 122 3.11 4.43 -5.43
CA GLY A 122 2.19 5.37 -6.05
C GLY A 122 2.70 5.96 -7.36
N GLN A 123 1.80 6.65 -8.05
CA GLN A 123 2.08 7.35 -9.30
C GLN A 123 1.61 8.79 -9.19
N MET A 124 2.45 9.74 -9.57
CA MET A 124 2.11 11.18 -9.59
C MET A 124 2.30 11.77 -10.99
N ASN A 125 1.70 12.94 -11.20
CA ASN A 125 1.84 13.71 -12.43
C ASN A 125 1.28 13.04 -13.71
N LEU A 126 0.27 12.16 -13.59
CA LEU A 126 -0.39 11.57 -14.75
C LEU A 126 -1.08 12.63 -15.60
N HIS A 127 -1.80 13.58 -14.96
CA HIS A 127 -2.45 14.67 -15.67
C HIS A 127 -1.42 15.62 -16.31
N GLY A 128 -0.32 15.94 -15.62
CA GLY A 128 0.75 16.75 -16.21
C GLY A 128 1.37 16.11 -17.45
N TYR A 129 1.60 14.80 -17.40
CA TYR A 129 2.05 14.05 -18.58
C TYR A 129 1.06 14.16 -19.74
N PHE A 130 -0.24 14.01 -19.50
CA PHE A 130 -1.25 14.18 -20.54
C PHE A 130 -1.26 15.59 -21.12
N ALA A 131 -1.13 16.61 -20.26
CA ALA A 131 -1.04 18.00 -20.72
C ALA A 131 0.18 18.24 -21.63
N GLU A 132 1.34 17.70 -21.26
CA GLU A 132 2.57 17.76 -22.09
C GLU A 132 2.40 17.05 -23.44
N GLN A 133 1.64 15.95 -23.47
CA GLN A 133 1.39 15.17 -24.69
C GLN A 133 0.16 15.63 -25.47
N TRP A 134 -0.53 16.70 -25.04
CA TRP A 134 -1.78 17.19 -25.64
C TRP A 134 -2.90 16.14 -25.67
N ILE A 135 -2.93 15.26 -24.68
CA ILE A 135 -3.97 14.25 -24.49
C ILE A 135 -5.04 14.80 -23.54
N GLU A 136 -6.29 14.80 -23.98
CA GLU A 136 -7.41 15.22 -23.14
C GLU A 136 -7.64 14.20 -22.02
N TYR A 137 -7.73 14.70 -20.77
CA TYR A 137 -7.99 13.84 -19.60
C TYR A 137 -9.42 13.25 -19.68
N GLY A 138 -9.52 11.93 -19.53
CA GLY A 138 -10.80 11.19 -19.67
C GLY A 138 -11.12 10.79 -21.11
N SER A 139 -10.29 11.17 -22.10
CA SER A 139 -10.43 10.70 -23.47
C SER A 139 -10.14 9.19 -23.60
N PRO A 140 -10.62 8.52 -24.66
CA PRO A 140 -10.26 7.12 -24.93
C PRO A 140 -8.74 6.88 -25.00
N GLU A 141 -7.98 7.86 -25.47
CA GLU A 141 -6.52 7.80 -25.55
C GLU A 141 -5.88 7.82 -24.15
N SER A 142 -6.33 8.72 -23.28
CA SER A 142 -5.84 8.79 -21.90
C SER A 142 -6.15 7.52 -21.11
N VAL A 143 -7.35 6.95 -21.30
CA VAL A 143 -7.75 5.68 -20.67
C VAL A 143 -6.87 4.53 -21.15
N LYS A 144 -6.63 4.45 -22.46
CA LYS A 144 -5.77 3.42 -23.07
C LYS A 144 -4.32 3.51 -22.57
N PHE A 145 -3.79 4.73 -22.49
CA PHE A 145 -2.45 4.95 -21.94
C PHE A 145 -2.40 4.51 -20.48
N THR A 146 -3.35 4.97 -19.67
CA THR A 146 -3.42 4.63 -18.25
C THR A 146 -3.46 3.12 -18.02
N ASP A 147 -4.32 2.40 -18.74
CA ASP A 147 -4.40 0.94 -18.66
C ASP A 147 -3.04 0.28 -18.99
N ALA A 148 -2.41 0.68 -20.09
CA ALA A 148 -1.14 0.10 -20.52
C ALA A 148 0.00 0.42 -19.51
N TYR A 149 0.08 1.66 -19.04
CA TYR A 149 1.09 2.09 -18.10
C TYR A 149 0.97 1.36 -16.75
N PHE A 150 -0.22 1.35 -16.16
CA PHE A 150 -0.42 0.70 -14.85
C PHE A 150 -0.29 -0.82 -14.91
N ARG A 151 -0.63 -1.46 -16.02
CA ARG A 151 -0.33 -2.88 -16.25
C ARG A 151 1.17 -3.14 -16.26
N ALA A 152 1.95 -2.31 -16.96
CA ALA A 152 3.41 -2.44 -16.98
C ALA A 152 4.02 -2.25 -15.58
N VAL A 153 3.61 -1.19 -14.85
CA VAL A 153 4.06 -0.93 -13.48
C VAL A 153 3.74 -2.12 -12.56
N THR A 154 2.51 -2.63 -12.61
CA THR A 154 2.08 -3.78 -11.78
C THR A 154 2.89 -5.03 -12.12
N PHE A 155 3.06 -5.32 -13.41
CA PHE A 155 3.82 -6.48 -13.86
C PHE A 155 5.27 -6.44 -13.35
N TYR A 156 5.99 -5.34 -13.57
CA TYR A 156 7.39 -5.21 -13.15
C TYR A 156 7.55 -5.14 -11.63
N ALA A 157 6.58 -4.59 -10.92
CA ALA A 157 6.59 -4.59 -9.46
C ALA A 157 6.44 -6.00 -8.88
N ILE A 158 5.51 -6.80 -9.39
CA ILE A 158 5.32 -8.20 -8.98
C ILE A 158 6.53 -9.05 -9.39
N GLU A 159 7.05 -8.87 -10.61
CA GLU A 159 8.25 -9.58 -11.07
C GLU A 159 9.44 -9.33 -10.14
N GLU A 160 9.64 -8.08 -9.73
CA GLU A 160 10.74 -7.74 -8.82
C GLU A 160 10.51 -8.26 -7.41
N SER A 161 9.28 -8.20 -6.91
CA SER A 161 8.91 -8.82 -5.63
C SER A 161 9.23 -10.32 -5.61
N MET A 162 8.92 -11.03 -6.70
CA MET A 162 9.27 -12.44 -6.84
C MET A 162 10.80 -12.68 -6.89
N ARG A 163 11.56 -11.79 -7.52
CA ARG A 163 13.04 -11.88 -7.52
C ARG A 163 13.59 -11.71 -6.11
N ILE A 164 13.12 -10.69 -5.38
CA ILE A 164 13.51 -10.47 -3.98
C ILE A 164 13.19 -11.69 -3.13
N ALA A 165 12.00 -12.27 -3.25
CA ALA A 165 11.62 -13.48 -2.52
C ALA A 165 12.55 -14.67 -2.83
N LYS A 166 13.01 -14.82 -4.07
CA LYS A 166 14.00 -15.85 -4.44
C LYS A 166 15.39 -15.57 -3.86
N GLU A 167 15.82 -14.31 -3.87
CA GLU A 167 17.13 -13.89 -3.32
C GLU A 167 17.18 -14.06 -1.79
N THR A 168 16.07 -13.77 -1.10
CA THR A 168 15.95 -13.91 0.36
C THR A 168 15.62 -15.33 0.81
N GLY A 169 15.25 -16.21 -0.12
CA GLY A 169 14.91 -17.60 0.16
C GLY A 169 13.49 -17.86 0.65
N SER A 170 12.68 -16.78 0.81
CA SER A 170 11.26 -16.91 1.19
C SER A 170 10.45 -15.68 0.74
N PRO A 171 9.14 -15.84 0.52
CA PRO A 171 8.23 -14.71 0.46
C PRO A 171 8.09 -14.06 1.86
N TYR A 172 7.27 -13.00 1.95
CA TYR A 172 6.90 -12.46 3.26
C TYR A 172 6.08 -13.49 4.08
N ALA A 173 6.07 -13.33 5.42
CA ALA A 173 5.54 -14.36 6.31
C ALA A 173 4.03 -14.62 6.16
N ASP A 174 3.27 -13.61 5.73
CA ASP A 174 1.81 -13.69 5.54
C ASP A 174 1.38 -14.06 4.10
N PHE A 175 2.31 -14.62 3.28
CA PHE A 175 2.04 -15.02 1.90
C PHE A 175 1.14 -16.24 1.81
#